data_9fe4478c79068dc10791722e110fc761
#
_entry.id   9fe4478c79068dc10791722e110fc761
#
_cell.length_a   1.000
_cell.length_b   1.000
_cell.length_c   1.000
_cell.angle_alpha   90.00
_cell.angle_beta   90.00
_cell.angle_gamma   90.00
#
_symmetry.space_group_name_H-M   'P 1'
#
loop_
_entity.id
_entity.type
_entity.pdbx_description
1 polymer ?
#
loop_
_entity_poly.entity_id
_entity_poly.type
_entity_poly.pdbx_seq_one_letter_code
_entity_poly.pdbx_strand_id
1 'polypeptide(L)'
;LGICDYITKPRIAAAITGKTPDGTDIEGDYKFTDEFPIAEGFEENAEFFTLTYETPVAVSHNRAFSRIAPLLWMRAGSEGERIDAIPTNGWAVADTYGLLTDLDMASAFCKSVEAKGTTRIAYIVTDDERRFQSVARHLPDAVEPVRLYESYLTNFRFSMGR
;
A
#
# COMPACT_ATOMS: atom_id res chain seq x y z
N LEU A 1 14.63 -4.90 19.74
CA LEU A 1 15.26 -5.13 18.43
C LEU A 1 15.29 -6.63 18.20
N GLY A 2 14.55 -7.08 17.23
CA GLY A 2 14.22 -8.51 17.05
C GLY A 2 14.99 -9.17 15.92
N ILE A 3 14.81 -10.49 15.79
CA ILE A 3 15.36 -11.34 14.70
C ILE A 3 15.14 -10.71 13.32
N CYS A 4 14.01 -10.02 13.13
CA CYS A 4 13.70 -9.37 11.84
C CYS A 4 14.77 -8.35 11.44
N ASP A 5 15.18 -7.46 12.36
CA ASP A 5 16.11 -6.38 12.04
C ASP A 5 17.55 -6.86 11.84
N TYR A 6 18.00 -7.84 12.64
CA TYR A 6 19.41 -8.28 12.63
C TYR A 6 19.69 -9.47 11.74
N ILE A 7 18.69 -10.27 11.42
CA ILE A 7 18.86 -11.49 10.64
C ILE A 7 18.05 -11.45 9.36
N THR A 8 16.71 -11.24 9.46
CA THR A 8 15.83 -11.40 8.29
C THR A 8 16.05 -10.33 7.25
N LYS A 9 16.03 -9.05 7.65
CA LYS A 9 16.26 -7.94 6.71
C LYS A 9 17.60 -8.01 5.99
N PRO A 10 18.74 -8.16 6.70
CA PRO A 10 20.04 -8.28 6.02
C PRO A 10 20.11 -9.47 5.06
N ARG A 11 19.52 -10.61 5.40
CA ARG A 11 19.54 -11.80 4.54
C ARG A 11 18.67 -11.63 3.30
N ILE A 12 17.49 -11.02 3.41
CA ILE A 12 16.63 -10.73 2.25
C ILE A 12 17.30 -9.67 1.37
N ALA A 13 17.84 -8.60 1.96
CA ALA A 13 18.57 -7.60 1.20
C ALA A 13 19.77 -8.20 0.46
N ALA A 14 20.55 -9.08 1.11
CA ALA A 14 21.67 -9.78 0.49
C ALA A 14 21.22 -10.68 -0.67
N ALA A 15 20.11 -11.39 -0.55
CA ALA A 15 19.57 -12.21 -1.64
C ALA A 15 19.14 -11.36 -2.85
N ILE A 16 18.48 -10.22 -2.62
CA ILE A 16 18.00 -9.33 -3.67
C ILE A 16 19.17 -8.60 -4.37
N THR A 17 20.12 -8.09 -3.58
CA THR A 17 21.20 -7.25 -4.09
C THR A 17 22.44 -8.01 -4.52
N GLY A 18 22.58 -9.28 -4.14
CA GLY A 18 23.83 -10.06 -4.32
C GLY A 18 25.00 -9.58 -3.46
N LYS A 19 24.75 -8.67 -2.49
CA LYS A 19 25.79 -7.98 -1.71
C LYS A 19 25.64 -8.21 -0.21
N THR A 20 26.78 -8.24 0.45
CA THR A 20 26.87 -8.19 1.92
C THR A 20 26.49 -6.81 2.44
N PRO A 21 26.21 -6.63 3.76
CA PRO A 21 25.86 -5.34 4.35
C PRO A 21 26.94 -4.23 4.17
N ASP A 22 28.19 -4.58 3.96
CA ASP A 22 29.28 -3.66 3.66
C ASP A 22 29.45 -3.34 2.16
N GLY A 23 28.57 -3.91 1.31
CA GLY A 23 28.52 -3.63 -0.13
C GLY A 23 29.43 -4.49 -1.00
N THR A 24 30.12 -5.50 -0.43
CA THR A 24 30.93 -6.46 -1.21
C THR A 24 30.05 -7.52 -1.86
N ASP A 25 30.43 -7.98 -3.03
CA ASP A 25 29.73 -9.04 -3.75
C ASP A 25 29.82 -10.37 -2.98
N ILE A 26 28.72 -11.11 -2.93
CA ILE A 26 28.67 -12.42 -2.29
C ILE A 26 29.25 -13.45 -3.24
N GLU A 27 30.27 -14.17 -2.80
CA GLU A 27 30.90 -15.24 -3.59
C GLU A 27 30.04 -16.51 -3.63
N GLY A 28 30.11 -17.25 -4.74
CA GLY A 28 29.45 -18.52 -4.96
C GLY A 28 28.24 -18.45 -5.89
N ASP A 29 27.63 -19.60 -6.11
CA ASP A 29 26.51 -19.78 -7.03
C ASP A 29 25.30 -20.38 -6.32
N TYR A 30 24.08 -19.99 -6.76
CA TYR A 30 22.84 -20.67 -6.41
C TYR A 30 22.74 -22.00 -7.15
N LYS A 31 22.50 -23.11 -6.43
CA LYS A 31 22.59 -24.47 -6.98
C LYS A 31 21.24 -25.18 -7.18
N PHE A 32 20.12 -24.52 -6.92
CA PHE A 32 18.82 -25.22 -6.78
C PHE A 32 17.82 -25.00 -7.91
N THR A 33 18.03 -24.01 -8.79
CA THR A 33 17.16 -23.77 -9.93
C THR A 33 17.99 -23.55 -11.19
N ASP A 34 18.36 -22.33 -11.48
CA ASP A 34 19.25 -22.02 -12.59
C ASP A 34 20.57 -21.61 -11.95
N GLU A 35 21.67 -22.33 -12.22
CA GLU A 35 22.99 -22.01 -11.67
C GLU A 35 23.40 -20.60 -12.10
N PHE A 36 23.31 -19.62 -11.19
CA PHE A 36 23.74 -18.25 -11.43
C PHE A 36 24.52 -17.72 -10.22
N PRO A 37 25.46 -16.76 -10.42
CA PRO A 37 26.22 -16.14 -9.34
C PRO A 37 25.32 -15.46 -8.29
N ILE A 38 25.58 -15.69 -7.01
CA ILE A 38 24.85 -15.04 -5.91
C ILE A 38 24.95 -13.51 -6.03
N ALA A 39 26.10 -13.00 -6.52
CA ALA A 39 26.34 -11.58 -6.73
C ALA A 39 25.39 -10.89 -7.73
N GLU A 40 24.71 -11.64 -8.61
CA GLU A 40 23.70 -11.08 -9.51
C GLU A 40 22.40 -10.70 -8.76
N GLY A 41 22.15 -11.37 -7.62
CA GLY A 41 20.92 -11.17 -6.84
C GLY A 41 19.66 -11.67 -7.55
N PHE A 42 18.51 -11.42 -6.95
CA PHE A 42 17.22 -11.69 -7.55
C PHE A 42 16.55 -10.40 -8.01
N GLU A 43 15.88 -10.43 -9.19
CA GLU A 43 15.03 -9.30 -9.67
C GLU A 43 13.74 -9.20 -8.86
N GLU A 44 13.87 -8.90 -7.56
CA GLU A 44 12.76 -8.85 -6.61
C GLU A 44 12.83 -7.57 -5.77
N ASN A 45 11.70 -7.19 -5.19
CA ASN A 45 11.62 -6.08 -4.25
C ASN A 45 11.12 -6.57 -2.90
N ALA A 46 11.63 -5.97 -1.83
CA ALA A 46 11.13 -6.21 -0.48
C ALA A 46 11.03 -4.89 0.30
N GLU A 47 9.92 -4.70 0.99
CA GLU A 47 9.73 -3.60 1.91
C GLU A 47 9.38 -4.12 3.30
N PHE A 48 9.94 -3.50 4.34
CA PHE A 48 9.78 -3.92 5.72
C PHE A 48 9.01 -2.87 6.51
N PHE A 49 7.93 -3.31 7.15
CA PHE A 49 7.05 -2.43 7.93
C PHE A 49 7.12 -2.78 9.41
N THR A 50 7.01 -1.75 10.25
CA THR A 50 6.78 -1.93 11.68
C THR A 50 5.29 -1.74 11.95
N LEU A 51 4.64 -2.76 12.50
CA LEU A 51 3.25 -2.66 12.91
C LEU A 51 3.14 -1.87 14.22
N THR A 52 2.37 -0.79 14.20
CA THR A 52 2.09 0.05 15.37
C THR A 52 0.58 0.22 15.56
N TYR A 53 0.17 0.63 16.76
CA TYR A 53 -1.21 0.98 17.06
C TYR A 53 -1.39 2.49 16.96
N GLU A 54 -2.42 2.91 16.21
CA GLU A 54 -2.79 4.32 16.08
C GLU A 54 -4.17 4.58 16.72
N THR A 55 -4.37 5.80 17.21
CA THR A 55 -5.67 6.16 17.74
C THR A 55 -6.68 6.41 16.62
N PRO A 56 -7.95 6.00 16.78
CA PRO A 56 -8.98 6.25 15.76
C PRO A 56 -9.09 7.73 15.35
N VAL A 57 -8.93 8.64 16.32
CA VAL A 57 -8.97 10.10 16.09
C VAL A 57 -7.83 10.56 15.18
N ALA A 58 -6.60 10.03 15.36
CA ALA A 58 -5.46 10.39 14.50
C ALA A 58 -5.68 9.93 13.06
N VAL A 59 -6.26 8.73 12.89
CA VAL A 59 -6.58 8.15 11.58
C VAL A 59 -7.71 8.94 10.89
N SER A 60 -8.83 9.20 11.60
CA SER A 60 -9.99 9.88 11.04
C SER A 60 -9.74 11.33 10.63
N HIS A 61 -8.75 12.00 11.22
CA HIS A 61 -8.36 13.36 10.85
C HIS A 61 -7.16 13.42 9.88
N ASN A 62 -6.87 12.33 9.18
CA ASN A 62 -5.75 12.21 8.23
C ASN A 62 -4.34 12.50 8.82
N ARG A 63 -4.23 12.64 10.13
CA ARG A 63 -2.94 12.93 10.79
C ARG A 63 -1.97 11.77 10.78
N ALA A 64 -2.49 10.58 10.59
CA ALA A 64 -1.70 9.35 10.54
C ALA A 64 -1.70 8.70 9.15
N PHE A 65 -2.05 9.45 8.08
CA PHE A 65 -2.17 8.87 6.74
C PHE A 65 -0.89 8.13 6.31
N SER A 66 0.29 8.73 6.47
CA SER A 66 1.57 8.10 6.11
C SER A 66 1.84 6.78 6.83
N ARG A 67 1.22 6.57 8.00
CA ARG A 67 1.34 5.33 8.77
C ARG A 67 0.41 4.23 8.29
N ILE A 68 -0.73 4.60 7.70
CA ILE A 68 -1.67 3.65 7.11
C ILE A 68 -1.44 3.40 5.62
N ALA A 69 -0.76 4.30 4.93
CA ALA A 69 -0.46 4.20 3.51
C ALA A 69 0.13 2.84 3.09
N PRO A 70 1.09 2.24 3.84
CA PRO A 70 1.60 0.91 3.55
C PRO A 70 0.52 -0.17 3.56
N LEU A 71 -0.46 -0.09 4.46
CA LEU A 71 -1.56 -1.06 4.54
C LEU A 71 -2.49 -0.98 3.33
N LEU A 72 -2.75 0.24 2.83
CA LEU A 72 -3.56 0.47 1.63
C LEU A 72 -2.88 -0.13 0.41
N TRP A 73 -1.58 0.12 0.26
CA TRP A 73 -0.77 -0.42 -0.81
C TRP A 73 -0.67 -1.95 -0.76
N MET A 74 -0.41 -2.55 0.43
CA MET A 74 -0.37 -4.00 0.61
C MET A 74 -1.70 -4.66 0.25
N ARG A 75 -2.83 -4.06 0.64
CA ARG A 75 -4.16 -4.57 0.28
C ARG A 75 -4.41 -4.53 -1.23
N ALA A 76 -3.82 -3.57 -1.93
CA ALA A 76 -3.92 -3.43 -3.38
C ALA A 76 -2.96 -4.35 -4.17
N GLY A 77 -2.18 -5.18 -3.48
CA GLY A 77 -1.29 -6.18 -4.08
C GLY A 77 0.19 -5.87 -4.02
N SER A 78 0.60 -4.78 -3.34
CA SER A 78 2.01 -4.41 -3.15
C SER A 78 2.78 -4.18 -4.47
N GLU A 79 2.11 -3.74 -5.51
CA GLU A 79 2.69 -3.51 -6.84
C GLU A 79 2.73 -2.01 -7.15
N GLY A 80 3.82 -1.57 -7.78
CA GLY A 80 3.99 -0.20 -8.25
C GLY A 80 4.19 0.84 -7.15
N GLU A 81 3.96 2.09 -7.50
CA GLU A 81 4.19 3.23 -6.61
C GLU A 81 3.17 3.30 -5.46
N ARG A 82 3.65 3.75 -4.29
CA ARG A 82 2.82 3.93 -3.10
C ARG A 82 2.47 5.41 -2.90
N ILE A 83 1.20 5.70 -2.59
CA ILE A 83 0.73 7.03 -2.22
C ILE A 83 1.02 7.24 -0.72
N ASP A 84 2.10 7.94 -0.39
CA ASP A 84 2.58 8.13 1.00
C ASP A 84 2.01 9.36 1.70
N ALA A 85 1.43 10.28 0.96
CA ALA A 85 0.84 11.52 1.48
C ALA A 85 -0.55 11.75 0.91
N ILE A 86 -1.35 12.54 1.64
CA ILE A 86 -2.66 12.98 1.15
C ILE A 86 -2.44 13.89 -0.06
N PRO A 87 -3.08 13.60 -1.21
CA PRO A 87 -2.94 14.40 -2.41
C PRO A 87 -3.50 15.81 -2.21
N THR A 88 -2.73 16.83 -2.57
CA THR A 88 -3.14 18.25 -2.44
C THR A 88 -4.27 18.64 -3.37
N ASN A 89 -4.44 17.94 -4.49
CA ASN A 89 -5.53 18.13 -5.47
C ASN A 89 -6.78 17.29 -5.15
N GLY A 90 -6.80 16.62 -3.97
CA GLY A 90 -7.94 15.85 -3.49
C GLY A 90 -8.04 14.42 -4.02
N TRP A 91 -7.14 13.97 -4.90
CA TRP A 91 -7.11 12.58 -5.38
C TRP A 91 -5.73 12.19 -5.95
N ALA A 92 -5.45 10.89 -5.98
CA ALA A 92 -4.31 10.31 -6.68
C ALA A 92 -4.65 8.90 -7.19
N VAL A 93 -4.01 8.48 -8.28
CA VAL A 93 -4.10 7.11 -8.81
C VAL A 93 -2.70 6.57 -9.01
N ALA A 94 -2.37 5.53 -8.25
CA ALA A 94 -1.15 4.72 -8.38
C ALA A 94 -1.38 3.56 -9.37
N ASP A 95 -0.47 2.60 -9.43
CA ASP A 95 -0.57 1.50 -10.41
C ASP A 95 -1.76 0.57 -10.13
N THR A 96 -1.97 0.17 -8.88
CA THR A 96 -2.98 -0.82 -8.50
C THR A 96 -4.13 -0.26 -7.66
N TYR A 97 -4.03 0.99 -7.20
CA TYR A 97 -5.09 1.61 -6.41
C TYR A 97 -5.18 3.12 -6.59
N GLY A 98 -6.35 3.65 -6.27
CA GLY A 98 -6.59 5.09 -6.22
C GLY A 98 -7.03 5.54 -4.83
N LEU A 99 -6.81 6.82 -4.53
CA LEU A 99 -7.24 7.50 -3.32
C LEU A 99 -8.00 8.78 -3.68
N LEU A 100 -9.24 8.89 -3.23
CA LEU A 100 -10.07 10.09 -3.35
C LEU A 100 -10.34 10.65 -1.97
N THR A 101 -9.85 11.87 -1.71
CA THR A 101 -10.02 12.57 -0.43
C THR A 101 -10.95 13.78 -0.53
N ASP A 102 -11.15 14.30 -1.75
CA ASP A 102 -12.12 15.35 -2.06
C ASP A 102 -13.14 14.84 -3.07
N LEU A 103 -14.38 14.67 -2.61
CA LEU A 103 -15.47 14.13 -3.44
C LEU A 103 -15.91 15.05 -4.58
N ASP A 104 -15.59 16.32 -4.54
CA ASP A 104 -15.87 17.24 -5.65
C ASP A 104 -14.98 16.94 -6.87
N MET A 105 -13.87 16.23 -6.65
CA MET A 105 -12.96 15.72 -7.67
C MET A 105 -13.31 14.32 -8.19
N ALA A 106 -14.43 13.73 -7.78
CA ALA A 106 -14.82 12.36 -8.12
C ALA A 106 -14.82 12.08 -9.63
N SER A 107 -15.30 13.03 -10.45
CA SER A 107 -15.33 12.85 -11.90
C SER A 107 -13.93 12.74 -12.51
N ALA A 108 -12.98 13.57 -12.08
CA ALA A 108 -11.60 13.51 -12.54
C ALA A 108 -10.91 12.24 -12.06
N PHE A 109 -11.16 11.86 -10.83
CA PHE A 109 -10.65 10.61 -10.24
C PHE A 109 -11.13 9.38 -11.02
N CYS A 110 -12.44 9.21 -11.25
CA CYS A 110 -12.99 8.06 -11.96
C CYS A 110 -12.43 7.96 -13.39
N LYS A 111 -12.31 9.06 -14.11
CA LYS A 111 -11.68 9.10 -15.43
C LYS A 111 -10.22 8.65 -15.39
N SER A 112 -9.47 9.06 -14.38
CA SER A 112 -8.07 8.66 -14.23
C SER A 112 -7.94 7.16 -13.89
N VAL A 113 -8.82 6.63 -13.04
CA VAL A 113 -8.89 5.20 -12.73
C VAL A 113 -9.20 4.38 -13.98
N GLU A 114 -10.18 4.82 -14.79
CA GLU A 114 -10.54 4.17 -16.05
C GLU A 114 -9.37 4.21 -17.05
N ALA A 115 -8.73 5.37 -17.23
CA ALA A 115 -7.60 5.54 -18.13
C ALA A 115 -6.37 4.70 -17.72
N LYS A 116 -6.14 4.52 -16.42
CA LYS A 116 -5.04 3.69 -15.89
C LYS A 116 -5.25 2.21 -16.22
N GLY A 117 -6.47 1.68 -16.08
CA GLY A 117 -6.86 0.31 -16.45
C GLY A 117 -6.27 -0.82 -15.59
N THR A 118 -5.33 -0.52 -14.70
CA THR A 118 -4.67 -1.49 -13.80
C THR A 118 -5.15 -1.39 -12.35
N THR A 119 -5.94 -0.36 -12.04
CA THR A 119 -6.46 -0.10 -10.70
C THR A 119 -7.40 -1.23 -10.26
N ARG A 120 -7.15 -1.79 -9.08
CA ARG A 120 -7.95 -2.86 -8.45
C ARG A 120 -8.85 -2.33 -7.33
N ILE A 121 -8.38 -1.31 -6.62
CA ILE A 121 -9.07 -0.74 -5.45
C ILE A 121 -9.14 0.78 -5.57
N ALA A 122 -10.30 1.35 -5.27
CA ALA A 122 -10.51 2.78 -5.12
C ALA A 122 -10.88 3.10 -3.66
N TYR A 123 -9.95 3.70 -2.92
CA TYR A 123 -10.20 4.19 -1.56
C TYR A 123 -10.87 5.55 -1.61
N ILE A 124 -12.03 5.66 -0.99
CA ILE A 124 -12.86 6.88 -0.98
C ILE A 124 -13.05 7.34 0.46
N VAL A 125 -12.57 8.55 0.76
CA VAL A 125 -12.66 9.15 2.10
C VAL A 125 -13.99 9.88 2.22
N THR A 126 -14.93 9.29 2.93
CA THR A 126 -16.23 9.92 3.22
C THR A 126 -16.98 9.21 4.34
N ASP A 127 -17.71 9.97 5.15
CA ASP A 127 -18.65 9.43 6.15
C ASP A 127 -20.07 9.31 5.58
N ASP A 128 -20.33 9.85 4.39
CA ASP A 128 -21.64 9.84 3.74
C ASP A 128 -21.79 8.67 2.79
N GLU A 129 -22.64 7.71 3.15
CA GLU A 129 -22.94 6.54 2.35
C GLU A 129 -23.49 6.88 0.96
N ARG A 130 -24.35 7.91 0.85
CA ARG A 130 -24.95 8.26 -0.45
C ARG A 130 -23.89 8.82 -1.40
N ARG A 131 -22.99 9.66 -0.89
CA ARG A 131 -21.86 10.20 -1.66
C ARG A 131 -20.89 9.10 -2.07
N PHE A 132 -20.59 8.16 -1.16
CA PHE A 132 -19.80 6.98 -1.48
C PHE A 132 -20.40 6.18 -2.63
N GLN A 133 -21.68 5.82 -2.53
CA GLN A 133 -22.40 5.05 -3.55
C GLN A 133 -22.48 5.81 -4.89
N SER A 134 -22.60 7.14 -4.84
CA SER A 134 -22.57 7.96 -6.04
C SER A 134 -21.23 7.85 -6.79
N VAL A 135 -20.10 7.89 -6.08
CA VAL A 135 -18.76 7.72 -6.69
C VAL A 135 -18.58 6.28 -7.17
N ALA A 136 -18.92 5.29 -6.34
CA ALA A 136 -18.73 3.88 -6.63
C ALA A 136 -19.40 3.44 -7.96
N ARG A 137 -20.57 3.99 -8.27
CA ARG A 137 -21.31 3.70 -9.53
C ARG A 137 -20.60 4.22 -10.79
N HIS A 138 -19.64 5.12 -10.66
CA HIS A 138 -18.90 5.67 -11.79
C HIS A 138 -17.53 5.02 -11.97
N LEU A 139 -17.16 4.09 -11.10
CA LEU A 139 -15.94 3.31 -11.23
C LEU A 139 -16.17 2.13 -12.19
N PRO A 140 -15.12 1.65 -12.88
CA PRO A 140 -15.20 0.40 -13.65
C PRO A 140 -15.57 -0.80 -12.75
N ASP A 141 -16.34 -1.75 -13.28
CA ASP A 141 -16.80 -2.93 -12.54
C ASP A 141 -15.68 -3.79 -11.94
N ALA A 142 -14.49 -3.74 -12.53
CA ALA A 142 -13.30 -4.45 -12.04
C ALA A 142 -12.64 -3.79 -10.83
N VAL A 143 -13.05 -2.57 -10.44
CA VAL A 143 -12.44 -1.81 -9.36
C VAL A 143 -13.29 -1.92 -8.10
N GLU A 144 -12.71 -2.44 -7.02
CA GLU A 144 -13.35 -2.52 -5.71
C GLU A 144 -13.42 -1.13 -5.05
N PRO A 145 -14.61 -0.53 -4.85
CA PRO A 145 -14.72 0.71 -4.07
C PRO A 145 -14.64 0.40 -2.58
N VAL A 146 -13.75 1.07 -1.87
CA VAL A 146 -13.55 0.91 -0.42
C VAL A 146 -13.71 2.24 0.27
N ARG A 147 -14.67 2.32 1.21
CA ARG A 147 -14.82 3.50 2.06
C ARG A 147 -13.72 3.51 3.12
N LEU A 148 -12.84 4.50 3.02
CA LEU A 148 -11.71 4.63 3.94
C LEU A 148 -12.21 5.25 5.27
N TYR A 149 -11.58 4.84 6.37
CA TYR A 149 -11.85 5.22 7.76
C TYR A 149 -13.09 4.62 8.42
N GLU A 150 -14.22 4.46 7.76
CA GLU A 150 -15.41 3.89 8.43
C GLU A 150 -15.23 2.41 8.76
N SER A 151 -14.69 1.61 7.84
CA SER A 151 -14.43 0.18 8.10
C SER A 151 -13.40 -0.02 9.22
N TYR A 152 -12.40 0.85 9.31
CA TYR A 152 -11.40 0.83 10.38
C TYR A 152 -12.00 1.23 11.73
N LEU A 153 -12.84 2.27 11.77
CA LEU A 153 -13.51 2.73 12.98
C LEU A 153 -14.53 1.72 13.49
N THR A 154 -15.25 1.05 12.60
CA THR A 154 -16.24 0.03 12.95
C THR A 154 -15.57 -1.22 13.52
N ASN A 155 -14.53 -1.72 12.89
CA ASN A 155 -13.75 -2.87 13.38
C ASN A 155 -13.11 -2.59 14.74
N PHE A 156 -12.65 -1.36 14.98
CA PHE A 156 -12.08 -0.96 16.26
C PHE A 156 -13.13 -0.90 17.37
N ARG A 157 -14.35 -0.46 17.08
CA ARG A 157 -15.48 -0.49 18.03
C ARG A 157 -15.88 -1.91 18.43
N PHE A 158 -15.87 -2.86 17.49
CA PHE A 158 -16.12 -4.27 17.79
C PHE A 158 -15.02 -4.89 18.65
N SER A 159 -13.75 -4.56 18.42
CA SER A 159 -12.61 -5.04 19.23
C SER A 159 -12.61 -4.51 20.66
N MET A 160 -13.18 -3.33 20.91
CA MET A 160 -13.20 -2.67 22.22
C MET A 160 -14.44 -3.02 23.04
N GLY A 161 -15.33 -3.89 22.58
CA GLY A 161 -16.41 -4.47 23.37
C GLY A 161 -17.51 -3.52 23.78
N ARG A 162 -17.88 -2.56 22.94
CA ARG A 162 -19.09 -1.75 23.08
C ARG A 162 -19.76 -1.52 21.76
#